data_96c310ea531a691887f9a49a549ba98d
#
_entry.id   96c310ea531a691887f9a49a549ba98d
#
_cell.length_a   1.000
_cell.length_b   1.000
_cell.length_c   1.000
_cell.angle_alpha   90.00
_cell.angle_beta   90.00
_cell.angle_gamma   90.00
#
_symmetry.space_group_name_H-M   'P 1'
#
loop_
_entity.id
_entity.type
_entity.pdbx_description
1 polymer ?
#
loop_
_entity_poly.entity_id
_entity_poly.type
_entity_poly.pdbx_seq_one_letter_code
_entity_poly.pdbx_strand_id
1 'polypeptide(L)'
;MTPALKTAIANLYVTFSHYPFRPEIDGCPHCIFAEDQKKLAAKALNLMESEDISRYSWKAMTTWGEVEDFKHFLPRLFELIATTGLAYGHEVVLGKLEYAKWNDWEQAEKDAIRSFLFAFWTESVTEKDGLILYEFVDMYNLLGGLDPLLKHWAIDFENCSFRNLVWFIQNNYYDLLGQKSYFKEFDPASINKLLSWIIEKKDLLEQGFYHFETTDPEFAQQISDTLYKLDWVPWPESNQR
;
A
#
# COMPACT_ATOMS: atom_id res chain seq x y z
N MET A 1 11.83 3.12 8.52
CA MET A 1 10.90 2.03 8.93
C MET A 1 10.52 2.20 10.39
N THR A 2 9.24 2.44 10.65
CA THR A 2 8.67 2.65 11.99
C THR A 2 8.78 1.41 12.88
N PRO A 3 8.76 1.58 14.21
CA PRO A 3 8.71 0.44 15.15
C PRO A 3 7.51 -0.49 14.92
N ALA A 4 6.35 0.08 14.56
CA ALA A 4 5.13 -0.68 14.28
C ALA A 4 5.34 -1.61 13.06
N LEU A 5 5.91 -1.11 11.97
CA LEU A 5 6.17 -1.91 10.76
C LEU A 5 7.23 -3.00 11.03
N LYS A 6 8.28 -2.69 11.80
CA LYS A 6 9.26 -3.72 12.24
C LYS A 6 8.62 -4.84 13.02
N THR A 7 7.74 -4.49 13.97
CA THR A 7 7.00 -5.48 14.78
C THR A 7 6.07 -6.32 13.92
N ALA A 8 5.35 -5.70 12.98
CA ALA A 8 4.45 -6.41 12.08
C ALA A 8 5.21 -7.40 11.18
N ILE A 9 6.35 -7.01 10.62
CA ILE A 9 7.24 -7.91 9.84
C ILE A 9 7.72 -9.08 10.70
N ALA A 10 8.21 -8.82 11.91
CA ALA A 10 8.66 -9.88 12.80
C ALA A 10 7.51 -10.88 13.12
N ASN A 11 6.29 -10.37 13.32
CA ASN A 11 5.10 -11.20 13.54
C ASN A 11 4.76 -12.08 12.32
N LEU A 12 4.94 -11.58 11.09
CA LEU A 12 4.78 -12.40 9.88
C LEU A 12 5.74 -13.59 9.89
N TYR A 13 7.03 -13.38 10.19
CA TYR A 13 8.00 -14.48 10.27
C TYR A 13 7.61 -15.53 11.33
N VAL A 14 7.10 -15.11 12.47
CA VAL A 14 6.62 -16.02 13.52
C VAL A 14 5.39 -16.80 13.05
N THR A 15 4.39 -16.08 12.53
CA THR A 15 3.09 -16.67 12.14
C THR A 15 3.25 -17.68 11.01
N PHE A 16 4.09 -17.40 10.02
CA PHE A 16 4.26 -18.25 8.83
C PHE A 16 5.43 -19.24 8.96
N SER A 17 6.12 -19.33 10.12
CA SER A 17 7.28 -20.18 10.33
C SER A 17 7.01 -21.69 10.18
N HIS A 18 5.76 -22.10 10.30
CA HIS A 18 5.37 -23.52 10.20
C HIS A 18 5.24 -24.01 8.74
N TYR A 19 5.29 -23.11 7.74
CA TYR A 19 5.34 -23.49 6.33
C TYR A 19 6.79 -23.82 5.94
N PRO A 20 7.13 -25.10 5.65
CA PRO A 20 8.51 -25.48 5.35
C PRO A 20 8.90 -25.04 3.93
N PHE A 21 10.18 -24.74 3.75
CA PHE A 21 10.75 -24.61 2.42
C PHE A 21 10.71 -25.95 1.69
N ARG A 22 10.19 -25.96 0.46
CA ARG A 22 10.26 -27.10 -0.46
C ARG A 22 11.41 -26.88 -1.46
N PRO A 23 12.47 -27.72 -1.48
CA PRO A 23 13.62 -27.52 -2.40
C PRO A 23 13.24 -27.60 -3.87
N GLU A 24 12.22 -28.39 -4.18
CA GLU A 24 11.64 -28.53 -5.52
C GLU A 24 10.19 -28.04 -5.46
N ILE A 25 9.96 -26.85 -5.98
CA ILE A 25 8.63 -26.25 -6.10
C ILE A 25 8.11 -26.54 -7.50
N ASP A 26 6.95 -27.17 -7.61
CA ASP A 26 6.31 -27.45 -8.87
C ASP A 26 6.12 -26.17 -9.71
N GLY A 27 6.41 -26.26 -11.00
CA GLY A 27 6.29 -25.11 -11.87
C GLY A 27 6.20 -25.48 -13.34
N CYS A 28 5.73 -24.54 -14.15
CA CYS A 28 5.68 -24.70 -15.58
C CYS A 28 7.10 -24.90 -16.15
N PRO A 29 7.41 -26.05 -16.80
CA PRO A 29 8.77 -26.35 -17.27
C PRO A 29 9.28 -25.38 -18.35
N HIS A 30 8.37 -24.67 -19.02
CA HIS A 30 8.73 -23.62 -19.98
C HIS A 30 8.97 -22.26 -19.34
N CYS A 31 8.48 -22.05 -18.10
CA CYS A 31 8.53 -20.76 -17.42
C CYS A 31 9.58 -20.71 -16.30
N ILE A 32 9.92 -21.86 -15.72
CA ILE A 32 10.78 -21.99 -14.54
C ILE A 32 11.98 -22.84 -14.91
N PHE A 33 13.18 -22.29 -14.69
CA PHE A 33 14.43 -22.97 -15.01
C PHE A 33 15.06 -23.53 -13.73
N ALA A 34 15.94 -24.51 -13.88
CA ALA A 34 16.66 -25.11 -12.74
C ALA A 34 17.49 -24.08 -11.93
N GLU A 35 17.98 -23.04 -12.61
CA GLU A 35 18.69 -21.93 -11.98
C GLU A 35 17.79 -21.10 -11.07
N ASP A 36 16.51 -20.92 -11.43
CA ASP A 36 15.53 -20.19 -10.62
C ASP A 36 15.26 -20.94 -9.30
N GLN A 37 15.09 -22.27 -9.38
CA GLN A 37 14.94 -23.15 -8.21
C GLN A 37 16.18 -23.11 -7.31
N LYS A 38 17.39 -23.16 -7.90
CA LYS A 38 18.64 -23.09 -7.15
C LYS A 38 18.80 -21.77 -6.40
N LYS A 39 18.37 -20.64 -7.00
CA LYS A 39 18.42 -19.33 -6.33
C LYS A 39 17.56 -19.30 -5.08
N LEU A 40 16.32 -19.82 -5.15
CA LEU A 40 15.44 -19.90 -3.97
C LEU A 40 16.01 -20.82 -2.88
N ALA A 41 16.75 -21.88 -3.26
CA ALA A 41 17.36 -22.81 -2.30
C ALA A 41 18.71 -22.33 -1.74
N ALA A 42 19.31 -21.28 -2.30
CA ALA A 42 20.69 -20.92 -2.00
C ALA A 42 20.86 -20.17 -0.67
N LYS A 43 19.81 -19.52 -0.17
CA LYS A 43 19.85 -18.68 1.03
C LYS A 43 18.71 -19.01 1.98
N ALA A 44 18.93 -18.77 3.27
CA ALA A 44 17.82 -18.77 4.24
C ALA A 44 16.84 -17.64 3.91
N LEU A 45 15.54 -17.85 4.19
CA LEU A 45 14.46 -16.94 3.82
C LEU A 45 14.74 -15.46 4.16
N ASN A 46 15.17 -15.20 5.39
CA ASN A 46 15.47 -13.85 5.88
C ASN A 46 16.73 -13.21 5.29
N LEU A 47 17.54 -13.96 4.55
CA LEU A 47 18.75 -13.48 3.86
C LEU A 47 18.57 -13.32 2.35
N MET A 48 17.41 -13.68 1.82
CA MET A 48 17.11 -13.48 0.41
C MET A 48 17.01 -11.99 0.08
N GLU A 49 17.61 -11.59 -1.02
CA GLU A 49 17.53 -10.23 -1.57
C GLU A 49 16.51 -10.19 -2.72
N SER A 50 16.23 -8.99 -3.21
CA SER A 50 15.28 -8.78 -4.32
C SER A 50 15.60 -9.67 -5.54
N GLU A 51 16.87 -9.78 -5.90
CA GLU A 51 17.33 -10.58 -7.04
C GLU A 51 17.09 -12.09 -6.88
N ASP A 52 17.03 -12.56 -5.63
CA ASP A 52 16.82 -13.98 -5.35
C ASP A 52 15.35 -14.38 -5.52
N ILE A 53 14.40 -13.48 -5.17
CA ILE A 53 12.98 -13.83 -4.97
C ILE A 53 12.01 -13.09 -5.91
N SER A 54 12.41 -12.00 -6.56
CA SER A 54 11.49 -11.21 -7.41
C SER A 54 10.84 -12.03 -8.52
N ARG A 55 11.60 -12.93 -9.18
CA ARG A 55 11.03 -13.79 -10.21
C ARG A 55 9.97 -14.74 -9.65
N TYR A 56 10.18 -15.26 -8.44
CA TYR A 56 9.17 -16.05 -7.74
C TYR A 56 7.94 -15.21 -7.41
N SER A 57 8.10 -14.01 -6.87
CA SER A 57 6.97 -13.15 -6.49
C SER A 57 6.00 -12.91 -7.65
N TRP A 58 6.53 -12.68 -8.85
CA TRP A 58 5.71 -12.50 -10.05
C TRP A 58 4.98 -13.78 -10.48
N LYS A 59 5.66 -14.93 -10.39
CA LYS A 59 5.16 -16.23 -10.89
C LYS A 59 4.41 -17.06 -9.85
N ALA A 60 4.48 -16.69 -8.57
CA ALA A 60 3.88 -17.43 -7.47
C ALA A 60 2.41 -17.78 -7.74
N MET A 61 2.07 -19.06 -7.56
CA MET A 61 0.73 -19.65 -7.73
C MET A 61 0.15 -19.57 -9.15
N THR A 62 0.74 -18.82 -10.05
CA THR A 62 0.28 -18.76 -11.46
C THR A 62 0.99 -19.80 -12.34
N THR A 63 2.30 -19.87 -12.21
CA THR A 63 3.14 -20.82 -12.96
C THR A 63 4.23 -21.45 -12.08
N TRP A 64 4.32 -21.09 -10.80
CA TRP A 64 5.33 -21.56 -9.89
C TRP A 64 4.79 -21.72 -8.47
N GLY A 65 4.65 -22.97 -8.02
CA GLY A 65 4.21 -23.36 -6.69
C GLY A 65 2.73 -23.15 -6.42
N GLU A 66 2.38 -23.43 -5.17
CA GLU A 66 1.03 -23.39 -4.62
C GLU A 66 0.94 -22.35 -3.49
N VAL A 67 -0.22 -22.29 -2.83
CA VAL A 67 -0.48 -21.31 -1.75
C VAL A 67 0.46 -21.53 -0.56
N GLU A 68 0.80 -22.76 -0.21
CA GLU A 68 1.72 -23.10 0.88
C GLU A 68 3.15 -22.60 0.59
N ASP A 69 3.60 -22.67 -0.65
CA ASP A 69 4.89 -22.09 -1.05
C ASP A 69 4.87 -20.58 -0.94
N PHE A 70 3.77 -19.95 -1.39
CA PHE A 70 3.61 -18.51 -1.25
C PHE A 70 3.62 -18.09 0.23
N LYS A 71 2.92 -18.82 1.10
CA LYS A 71 2.92 -18.57 2.54
C LYS A 71 4.31 -18.69 3.17
N HIS A 72 5.14 -19.64 2.70
CA HIS A 72 6.53 -19.73 3.13
C HIS A 72 7.33 -18.47 2.82
N PHE A 73 7.18 -17.93 1.60
CA PHE A 73 7.95 -16.76 1.16
C PHE A 73 7.33 -15.42 1.56
N LEU A 74 6.05 -15.39 1.96
CA LEU A 74 5.28 -14.17 2.24
C LEU A 74 5.98 -13.21 3.23
N PRO A 75 6.54 -13.67 4.38
CA PRO A 75 7.21 -12.75 5.31
C PRO A 75 8.35 -11.97 4.65
N ARG A 76 9.16 -12.64 3.84
CA ARG A 76 10.29 -11.99 3.16
C ARG A 76 9.85 -11.09 2.02
N LEU A 77 8.85 -11.51 1.26
CA LEU A 77 8.25 -10.67 0.21
C LEU A 77 7.71 -9.37 0.81
N PHE A 78 7.00 -9.45 1.94
CA PHE A 78 6.45 -8.27 2.61
C PHE A 78 7.54 -7.39 3.22
N GLU A 79 8.57 -7.96 3.82
CA GLU A 79 9.72 -7.21 4.30
C GLU A 79 10.43 -6.46 3.14
N LEU A 80 10.61 -7.10 2.00
CA LEU A 80 11.27 -6.49 0.84
C LEU A 80 10.44 -5.34 0.26
N ILE A 81 9.10 -5.49 0.07
CA ILE A 81 8.28 -4.37 -0.42
C ILE A 81 8.26 -3.18 0.55
N ALA A 82 8.41 -3.44 1.85
CA ALA A 82 8.47 -2.41 2.87
C ALA A 82 9.85 -1.72 2.99
N THR A 83 10.91 -2.29 2.42
CA THR A 83 12.29 -1.82 2.60
C THR A 83 12.96 -1.47 1.28
N THR A 84 13.58 -2.46 0.65
CA THR A 84 14.42 -2.28 -0.55
C THR A 84 13.63 -2.36 -1.86
N GLY A 85 12.39 -2.82 -1.80
CA GLY A 85 11.56 -3.08 -2.97
C GLY A 85 11.84 -4.42 -3.66
N LEU A 86 11.00 -4.74 -4.61
CA LEU A 86 11.11 -5.88 -5.52
C LEU A 86 11.14 -5.38 -6.96
N ALA A 87 11.73 -6.15 -7.86
CA ALA A 87 11.86 -5.77 -9.28
C ALA A 87 10.50 -5.55 -9.98
N TYR A 88 9.44 -6.16 -9.49
CA TYR A 88 8.08 -6.09 -10.09
C TYR A 88 7.09 -5.25 -9.28
N GLY A 89 7.59 -4.44 -8.32
CA GLY A 89 6.72 -3.60 -7.51
C GLY A 89 5.93 -4.33 -6.41
N HIS A 90 5.37 -3.56 -5.50
CA HIS A 90 4.59 -4.08 -4.37
C HIS A 90 3.19 -4.58 -4.80
N GLU A 91 2.58 -3.98 -5.82
CA GLU A 91 1.27 -4.35 -6.35
C GLU A 91 1.21 -5.81 -6.80
N VAL A 92 2.31 -6.34 -7.32
CA VAL A 92 2.39 -7.75 -7.72
C VAL A 92 2.25 -8.67 -6.51
N VAL A 93 2.96 -8.37 -5.43
CA VAL A 93 2.92 -9.18 -4.19
C VAL A 93 1.59 -9.03 -3.48
N LEU A 94 1.07 -7.81 -3.37
CA LEU A 94 -0.21 -7.54 -2.73
C LEU A 94 -1.38 -8.19 -3.48
N GLY A 95 -1.37 -8.13 -4.81
CA GLY A 95 -2.36 -8.83 -5.64
C GLY A 95 -2.34 -10.36 -5.50
N LYS A 96 -1.19 -10.96 -5.08
CA LYS A 96 -1.13 -12.41 -4.79
C LYS A 96 -1.97 -12.81 -3.58
N LEU A 97 -2.22 -11.92 -2.63
CA LEU A 97 -3.10 -12.20 -1.50
C LEU A 97 -4.53 -12.54 -1.96
N GLU A 98 -5.10 -11.72 -2.83
CA GLU A 98 -6.44 -11.97 -3.38
C GLU A 98 -6.47 -13.25 -4.22
N TYR A 99 -5.45 -13.43 -5.08
CA TYR A 99 -5.32 -14.65 -5.86
C TYR A 99 -5.26 -15.91 -4.99
N ALA A 100 -4.57 -15.85 -3.85
CA ALA A 100 -4.48 -16.90 -2.84
C ALA A 100 -5.73 -17.01 -1.96
N LYS A 101 -6.74 -16.18 -2.13
CA LYS A 101 -7.96 -16.13 -1.28
C LYS A 101 -7.62 -15.99 0.20
N TRP A 102 -6.71 -15.08 0.54
CA TRP A 102 -6.20 -14.93 1.90
C TRP A 102 -7.28 -14.71 2.97
N ASN A 103 -8.46 -14.23 2.59
CA ASN A 103 -9.60 -14.08 3.49
C ASN A 103 -10.13 -15.43 4.02
N ASP A 104 -9.80 -16.55 3.37
CA ASP A 104 -10.17 -17.91 3.77
C ASP A 104 -9.09 -18.56 4.66
N TRP A 105 -7.95 -17.87 4.91
CA TRP A 105 -6.86 -18.41 5.70
C TRP A 105 -7.17 -18.40 7.20
N GLU A 106 -6.30 -19.01 7.99
CA GLU A 106 -6.44 -19.04 9.45
C GLU A 106 -6.47 -17.63 10.04
N GLN A 107 -7.19 -17.46 11.16
CA GLN A 107 -7.38 -16.12 11.72
C GLN A 107 -6.06 -15.46 12.13
N ALA A 108 -5.11 -16.22 12.68
CA ALA A 108 -3.79 -15.71 13.05
C ALA A 108 -3.01 -15.18 11.83
N GLU A 109 -3.11 -15.86 10.68
CA GLU A 109 -2.48 -15.42 9.42
C GLU A 109 -3.10 -14.13 8.91
N LYS A 110 -4.44 -14.06 8.90
CA LYS A 110 -5.18 -12.84 8.51
C LYS A 110 -4.84 -11.65 9.41
N ASP A 111 -4.73 -11.87 10.71
CA ASP A 111 -4.42 -10.81 11.67
C ASP A 111 -2.97 -10.33 11.50
N ALA A 112 -2.02 -11.23 11.24
CA ALA A 112 -0.64 -10.86 10.95
C ALA A 112 -0.52 -10.04 9.65
N ILE A 113 -1.22 -10.46 8.58
CA ILE A 113 -1.26 -9.73 7.31
C ILE A 113 -1.91 -8.34 7.50
N ARG A 114 -3.07 -8.26 8.17
CA ARG A 114 -3.72 -6.97 8.43
C ARG A 114 -2.84 -6.04 9.25
N SER A 115 -2.16 -6.55 10.28
CA SER A 115 -1.23 -5.76 11.08
C SER A 115 -0.10 -5.19 10.23
N PHE A 116 0.44 -5.99 9.30
CA PHE A 116 1.43 -5.52 8.35
C PHE A 116 0.86 -4.44 7.41
N LEU A 117 -0.29 -4.69 6.79
CA LEU A 117 -0.91 -3.74 5.84
C LEU A 117 -1.20 -2.39 6.51
N PHE A 118 -1.71 -2.36 7.75
CA PHE A 118 -1.91 -1.12 8.49
C PHE A 118 -0.61 -0.39 8.80
N ALA A 119 0.41 -1.12 9.23
CA ALA A 119 1.71 -0.51 9.54
C ALA A 119 2.41 -0.01 8.27
N PHE A 120 2.32 -0.75 7.17
CA PHE A 120 2.85 -0.37 5.86
C PHE A 120 2.15 0.87 5.31
N TRP A 121 0.80 0.93 5.37
CA TRP A 121 0.03 2.10 4.99
C TRP A 121 0.40 3.33 5.82
N THR A 122 0.45 3.19 7.15
CA THR A 122 0.84 4.29 8.03
C THR A 122 2.23 4.82 7.65
N GLU A 123 3.21 3.94 7.45
CA GLU A 123 4.56 4.32 7.00
C GLU A 123 4.53 5.04 5.65
N SER A 124 3.74 4.55 4.69
CA SER A 124 3.63 5.16 3.36
C SER A 124 3.10 6.58 3.41
N VAL A 125 2.13 6.86 4.30
CA VAL A 125 1.56 8.21 4.40
C VAL A 125 2.33 9.16 5.32
N THR A 126 3.11 8.66 6.30
CA THR A 126 3.79 9.50 7.30
C THR A 126 5.29 9.68 7.04
N GLU A 127 5.97 8.66 6.50
CA GLU A 127 7.43 8.64 6.40
C GLU A 127 7.95 8.80 4.97
N LYS A 128 7.10 8.59 3.97
CA LYS A 128 7.47 8.71 2.56
C LYS A 128 6.86 9.97 1.97
N ASP A 129 7.67 10.76 1.25
CA ASP A 129 7.20 11.87 0.45
C ASP A 129 6.72 11.37 -0.92
N GLY A 130 5.52 11.78 -1.32
CA GLY A 130 4.89 11.34 -2.56
C GLY A 130 4.13 10.02 -2.42
N LEU A 131 2.91 10.09 -1.89
CA LEU A 131 2.00 8.94 -1.81
C LEU A 131 1.72 8.36 -3.21
N ILE A 132 1.98 7.08 -3.39
CA ILE A 132 1.71 6.37 -4.65
C ILE A 132 0.23 5.98 -4.68
N LEU A 133 -0.50 6.43 -5.71
CA LEU A 133 -1.94 6.15 -5.86
C LEU A 133 -2.24 4.64 -5.91
N TYR A 134 -1.35 3.83 -6.47
CA TYR A 134 -1.50 2.36 -6.48
C TYR A 134 -1.53 1.79 -5.07
N GLU A 135 -0.66 2.27 -4.16
CA GLU A 135 -0.66 1.82 -2.76
C GLU A 135 -2.00 2.12 -2.09
N PHE A 136 -2.58 3.30 -2.35
CA PHE A 136 -3.89 3.66 -1.82
C PHE A 136 -4.99 2.72 -2.30
N VAL A 137 -5.01 2.38 -3.60
CA VAL A 137 -6.02 1.48 -4.20
C VAL A 137 -5.84 0.05 -3.71
N ASP A 138 -4.62 -0.46 -3.65
CA ASP A 138 -4.33 -1.79 -3.12
C ASP A 138 -4.75 -1.91 -1.65
N MET A 139 -4.44 -0.90 -0.83
CA MET A 139 -4.86 -0.86 0.57
C MET A 139 -6.38 -0.77 0.71
N TYR A 140 -7.07 0.02 -0.14
CA TYR A 140 -8.53 0.08 -0.17
C TYR A 140 -9.15 -1.30 -0.38
N ASN A 141 -8.65 -2.05 -1.37
CA ASN A 141 -9.15 -3.38 -1.69
C ASN A 141 -8.84 -4.39 -0.56
N LEU A 142 -7.61 -4.43 -0.10
CA LEU A 142 -7.15 -5.43 0.88
C LEU A 142 -7.70 -5.20 2.29
N LEU A 143 -7.90 -3.95 2.69
CA LEU A 143 -8.41 -3.59 4.02
C LEU A 143 -9.92 -3.42 4.07
N GLY A 144 -10.61 -3.59 2.94
CA GLY A 144 -12.07 -3.62 2.87
C GLY A 144 -12.72 -2.24 2.93
N GLY A 145 -12.09 -1.22 2.35
CA GLY A 145 -12.68 0.09 2.14
C GLY A 145 -11.88 1.27 2.72
N LEU A 146 -12.50 2.44 2.71
CA LEU A 146 -11.84 3.71 3.07
C LEU A 146 -11.65 3.92 4.58
N ASP A 147 -12.60 3.45 5.41
CA ASP A 147 -12.57 3.74 6.85
C ASP A 147 -11.25 3.38 7.53
N PRO A 148 -10.72 2.18 7.31
CA PRO A 148 -9.43 1.82 7.86
C PRO A 148 -8.29 2.73 7.38
N LEU A 149 -8.30 3.10 6.10
CA LEU A 149 -7.25 3.94 5.50
C LEU A 149 -7.27 5.35 6.07
N LEU A 150 -8.44 6.01 6.05
CA LEU A 150 -8.59 7.38 6.54
C LEU A 150 -8.32 7.49 8.04
N LYS A 151 -8.69 6.47 8.82
CA LYS A 151 -8.39 6.40 10.26
C LYS A 151 -6.88 6.33 10.54
N HIS A 152 -6.12 5.64 9.68
CA HIS A 152 -4.68 5.48 9.82
C HIS A 152 -3.87 6.56 9.07
N TRP A 153 -4.53 7.49 8.40
CA TRP A 153 -3.92 8.68 7.82
C TRP A 153 -4.10 9.88 8.76
N ALA A 154 -3.40 9.84 9.88
CA ALA A 154 -3.34 10.98 10.79
C ALA A 154 -2.49 12.10 10.16
N ILE A 155 -3.13 13.24 9.88
CA ILE A 155 -2.48 14.36 9.21
C ILE A 155 -1.72 15.22 10.23
N ASP A 156 -0.42 15.43 9.96
CA ASP A 156 0.49 16.19 10.81
C ASP A 156 1.45 17.01 9.94
N PHE A 157 1.80 18.22 10.36
CA PHE A 157 2.73 19.11 9.66
C PHE A 157 4.20 18.71 9.86
N GLU A 158 4.51 17.94 10.91
CA GLU A 158 5.87 17.53 11.27
C GLU A 158 6.37 16.29 10.52
N ASN A 159 5.51 15.65 9.73
CA ASN A 159 5.84 14.48 8.92
C ASN A 159 5.28 14.58 7.50
N CYS A 160 5.45 13.55 6.68
CA CYS A 160 5.02 13.59 5.27
C CYS A 160 3.49 13.54 5.08
N SER A 161 2.70 13.26 6.13
CA SER A 161 1.25 12.99 5.96
C SER A 161 0.47 14.19 5.41
N PHE A 162 0.83 15.41 5.80
CA PHE A 162 0.21 16.61 5.27
C PHE A 162 0.65 16.90 3.83
N ARG A 163 1.95 16.72 3.50
CA ARG A 163 2.45 16.84 2.13
C ARG A 163 1.77 15.84 1.21
N ASN A 164 1.61 14.61 1.67
CA ASN A 164 0.91 13.56 0.95
C ASN A 164 -0.57 13.87 0.73
N LEU A 165 -1.26 14.52 1.69
CA LEU A 165 -2.63 14.99 1.50
C LEU A 165 -2.71 16.04 0.40
N VAL A 166 -1.86 17.06 0.44
CA VAL A 166 -1.80 18.12 -0.59
C VAL A 166 -1.53 17.50 -1.96
N TRP A 167 -0.51 16.65 -2.05
CA TRP A 167 -0.16 15.94 -3.28
C TRP A 167 -1.32 15.08 -3.81
N PHE A 168 -1.99 14.33 -2.91
CA PHE A 168 -3.12 13.48 -3.29
C PHE A 168 -4.26 14.29 -3.90
N ILE A 169 -4.64 15.39 -3.26
CA ILE A 169 -5.71 16.27 -3.77
C ILE A 169 -5.29 16.89 -5.10
N GLN A 170 -4.08 17.43 -5.21
CA GLN A 170 -3.61 18.07 -6.44
C GLN A 170 -3.65 17.14 -7.64
N ASN A 171 -3.25 15.89 -7.46
CA ASN A 171 -3.10 14.97 -8.59
C ASN A 171 -4.36 14.14 -8.88
N ASN A 172 -5.28 14.00 -7.91
CA ASN A 172 -6.36 13.03 -8.05
C ASN A 172 -7.78 13.61 -7.94
N TYR A 173 -7.94 14.86 -7.52
CA TYR A 173 -9.27 15.44 -7.23
C TYR A 173 -10.22 15.40 -8.43
N TYR A 174 -9.76 15.73 -9.63
CA TYR A 174 -10.59 15.69 -10.84
C TYR A 174 -10.95 14.27 -11.27
N ASP A 175 -10.03 13.34 -11.13
CA ASP A 175 -10.28 11.93 -11.44
C ASP A 175 -11.25 11.32 -10.43
N LEU A 176 -11.16 11.74 -9.17
CA LEU A 176 -12.09 11.34 -8.11
C LEU A 176 -13.50 11.88 -8.39
N LEU A 177 -13.65 13.17 -8.71
CA LEU A 177 -14.94 13.79 -9.08
C LEU A 177 -15.58 13.13 -10.31
N GLY A 178 -14.76 12.80 -11.30
CA GLY A 178 -15.21 12.19 -12.54
C GLY A 178 -15.32 10.67 -12.47
N GLN A 179 -14.98 10.06 -11.34
CA GLN A 179 -14.89 8.61 -11.16
C GLN A 179 -14.07 7.94 -12.27
N LYS A 180 -12.88 8.51 -12.55
CA LYS A 180 -11.98 8.11 -13.63
C LYS A 180 -10.76 7.37 -13.10
N SER A 181 -9.92 6.89 -14.03
CA SER A 181 -8.65 6.24 -13.72
C SER A 181 -8.83 5.10 -12.70
N TYR A 182 -8.10 5.12 -11.61
CA TYR A 182 -8.17 4.10 -10.54
C TYR A 182 -9.45 4.17 -9.71
N PHE A 183 -10.17 5.30 -9.72
CA PHE A 183 -11.41 5.49 -8.95
C PHE A 183 -12.65 4.93 -9.64
N LYS A 184 -12.54 4.48 -10.88
CA LYS A 184 -13.68 3.91 -11.63
C LYS A 184 -14.27 2.63 -11.00
N GLU A 185 -13.45 1.93 -10.21
CA GLU A 185 -13.85 0.68 -9.54
C GLU A 185 -14.33 0.90 -8.10
N PHE A 186 -14.20 2.14 -7.58
CA PHE A 186 -14.72 2.49 -6.27
C PHE A 186 -16.25 2.61 -6.33
N ASP A 187 -16.92 2.10 -5.31
CA ASP A 187 -18.35 2.31 -5.21
C ASP A 187 -18.70 3.80 -4.95
N PRO A 188 -19.89 4.28 -5.35
CA PRO A 188 -20.24 5.68 -5.20
C PRO A 188 -20.24 6.19 -3.75
N ALA A 189 -20.55 5.33 -2.77
CA ALA A 189 -20.51 5.73 -1.36
C ALA A 189 -19.07 5.99 -0.89
N SER A 190 -18.13 5.16 -1.31
CA SER A 190 -16.68 5.37 -1.07
C SER A 190 -16.17 6.64 -1.73
N ILE A 191 -16.57 6.93 -2.97
CA ILE A 191 -16.22 8.19 -3.65
C ILE A 191 -16.73 9.39 -2.85
N ASN A 192 -18.02 9.39 -2.51
CA ASN A 192 -18.64 10.46 -1.74
C ASN A 192 -17.96 10.66 -0.38
N LYS A 193 -17.63 9.58 0.31
CA LYS A 193 -16.93 9.61 1.58
C LYS A 193 -15.54 10.22 1.49
N LEU A 194 -14.77 9.84 0.46
CA LEU A 194 -13.43 10.38 0.24
C LEU A 194 -13.49 11.87 -0.09
N LEU A 195 -14.44 12.29 -0.92
CA LEU A 195 -14.68 13.70 -1.24
C LEU A 195 -15.08 14.50 0.00
N SER A 196 -16.01 13.99 0.83
CA SER A 196 -16.38 14.62 2.10
C SER A 196 -15.16 14.78 3.01
N TRP A 197 -14.37 13.73 3.17
CA TRP A 197 -13.17 13.76 4.00
C TRP A 197 -12.14 14.80 3.49
N ILE A 198 -11.98 14.94 2.17
CA ILE A 198 -11.11 15.97 1.57
C ILE A 198 -11.63 17.37 1.91
N ILE A 199 -12.94 17.62 1.73
CA ILE A 199 -13.54 18.92 2.01
C ILE A 199 -13.43 19.31 3.48
N GLU A 200 -13.59 18.36 4.39
CA GLU A 200 -13.37 18.57 5.84
C GLU A 200 -11.93 18.99 6.20
N LYS A 201 -10.96 18.82 5.28
CA LYS A 201 -9.57 19.24 5.50
C LYS A 201 -9.27 20.67 5.04
N LYS A 202 -10.24 21.45 4.54
CA LYS A 202 -10.00 22.82 4.07
C LYS A 202 -9.39 23.71 5.16
N ASP A 203 -9.95 23.71 6.36
CA ASP A 203 -9.41 24.50 7.47
C ASP A 203 -7.97 24.08 7.84
N LEU A 204 -7.67 22.77 7.73
CA LEU A 204 -6.33 22.26 7.96
C LEU A 204 -5.36 22.67 6.83
N LEU A 205 -5.82 22.72 5.58
CA LEU A 205 -5.03 23.24 4.46
C LEU A 205 -4.71 24.73 4.66
N GLU A 206 -5.67 25.56 5.11
CA GLU A 206 -5.43 26.95 5.43
C GLU A 206 -4.40 27.12 6.56
N GLN A 207 -4.51 26.34 7.64
CA GLN A 207 -3.51 26.30 8.70
C GLN A 207 -2.13 25.91 8.18
N GLY A 208 -2.07 24.90 7.31
CA GLY A 208 -0.83 24.44 6.66
C GLY A 208 -0.20 25.55 5.79
N PHE A 209 -1.01 26.33 5.06
CA PHE A 209 -0.49 27.47 4.30
C PHE A 209 0.29 28.43 5.22
N TYR A 210 -0.31 28.88 6.32
CA TYR A 210 0.36 29.79 7.28
C TYR A 210 1.55 29.14 8.00
N HIS A 211 1.51 27.83 8.23
CA HIS A 211 2.64 27.11 8.83
C HIS A 211 3.87 27.09 7.90
N PHE A 212 3.66 26.94 6.58
CA PHE A 212 4.75 26.80 5.62
C PHE A 212 5.10 28.09 4.85
N GLU A 213 4.29 29.17 4.93
CA GLU A 213 4.48 30.39 4.11
C GLU A 213 5.87 31.02 4.21
N THR A 214 6.52 30.89 5.39
CA THR A 214 7.86 31.45 5.62
C THR A 214 8.97 30.41 5.55
N THR A 215 8.69 29.15 5.86
CA THR A 215 9.70 28.09 5.95
C THR A 215 9.84 27.28 4.66
N ASP A 216 8.76 27.17 3.87
CA ASP A 216 8.71 26.49 2.59
C ASP A 216 7.68 27.21 1.67
N PRO A 217 8.02 28.39 1.12
CA PRO A 217 7.08 29.18 0.30
C PRO A 217 6.60 28.45 -0.96
N GLU A 218 7.41 27.56 -1.52
CA GLU A 218 7.05 26.77 -2.69
C GLU A 218 5.95 25.77 -2.33
N PHE A 219 6.05 25.08 -1.22
CA PHE A 219 5.01 24.20 -0.74
C PHE A 219 3.75 24.98 -0.29
N ALA A 220 3.91 26.15 0.33
CA ALA A 220 2.78 27.03 0.65
C ALA A 220 1.99 27.42 -0.62
N GLN A 221 2.68 27.70 -1.72
CA GLN A 221 2.01 27.95 -3.01
C GLN A 221 1.21 26.72 -3.49
N GLN A 222 1.76 25.50 -3.34
CA GLN A 222 1.02 24.27 -3.68
C GLN A 222 -0.23 24.11 -2.83
N ILE A 223 -0.17 24.44 -1.53
CA ILE A 223 -1.35 24.44 -0.66
C ILE A 223 -2.40 25.44 -1.13
N SER A 224 -1.98 26.66 -1.48
CA SER A 224 -2.87 27.69 -2.02
C SER A 224 -3.56 27.24 -3.31
N ASP A 225 -2.81 26.63 -4.23
CA ASP A 225 -3.34 26.08 -5.49
C ASP A 225 -4.33 24.93 -5.22
N THR A 226 -4.09 24.14 -4.17
CA THR A 226 -4.99 23.06 -3.73
C THR A 226 -6.30 23.64 -3.20
N LEU A 227 -6.26 24.65 -2.34
CA LEU A 227 -7.45 25.35 -1.83
C LEU A 227 -8.25 25.98 -2.97
N TYR A 228 -7.57 26.69 -3.90
CA TYR A 228 -8.20 27.25 -5.09
C TYR A 228 -8.90 26.18 -5.93
N LYS A 229 -8.28 25.00 -6.12
CA LYS A 229 -8.88 23.89 -6.85
C LYS A 229 -10.16 23.39 -6.18
N LEU A 230 -10.19 23.26 -4.85
CA LEU A 230 -11.37 22.84 -4.10
C LEU A 230 -12.50 23.87 -4.14
N ASP A 231 -12.19 25.17 -4.22
CA ASP A 231 -13.18 26.25 -4.33
C ASP A 231 -13.72 26.43 -5.74
N TRP A 232 -12.85 26.30 -6.76
CA TRP A 232 -13.23 26.50 -8.18
C TRP A 232 -14.10 25.39 -8.73
N VAL A 233 -13.90 24.13 -8.28
CA VAL A 233 -14.69 22.96 -8.68
C VAL A 233 -15.19 22.28 -7.42
N PRO A 234 -16.15 22.91 -6.71
CA PRO A 234 -16.65 22.34 -5.47
C PRO A 234 -17.46 21.08 -5.76
N TRP A 235 -17.28 20.10 -4.90
CA TRP A 235 -18.17 18.95 -4.87
C TRP A 235 -19.56 19.40 -4.40
N PRO A 236 -20.66 19.02 -5.11
CA PRO A 236 -22.02 19.55 -4.84
C PRO A 236 -22.46 19.30 -3.40
N GLU A 237 -22.96 20.34 -2.73
CA GLU A 237 -23.49 20.24 -1.35
C GLU A 237 -24.63 19.20 -1.21
N SER A 238 -25.37 18.94 -2.30
CA SER A 238 -26.43 17.93 -2.31
C SER A 238 -25.93 16.50 -2.04
N ASN A 239 -24.63 16.25 -2.21
CA ASN A 239 -24.01 14.94 -2.00
C ASN A 239 -23.32 14.83 -0.61
N GLN A 240 -23.37 15.91 0.21
CA GLN A 240 -22.74 15.95 1.54
C GLN A 240 -23.64 15.42 2.68
N ARG A 241 -24.78 14.80 2.37
CA ARG A 241 -25.76 14.28 3.36
C ARG A 241 -25.84 12.78 3.37
#